data_4ad71133df02314f108d7a60b1269e0c
#
_entry.id   4ad71133df02314f108d7a60b1269e0c
#
_cell.length_a   1.000
_cell.length_b   1.000
_cell.length_c   1.000
_cell.angle_alpha   90.00
_cell.angle_beta   90.00
_cell.angle_gamma   90.00
#
_symmetry.space_group_name_H-M   'P 1'
#
loop_
_entity.id
_entity.type
_entity.pdbx_description
1 polymer ?
#
loop_
_entity_poly.entity_id
_entity_poly.type
_entity_poly.pdbx_seq_one_letter_code
_entity_poly.pdbx_strand_id
1 'polypeptide(L)'
;PSLPENNERTRFLSEAERKRLFSSCRTSQWDKLYLLVLLAITTGARKGELTKLRWNDIDFDRRTAYVATTKNGQPKVLPLTDSVIKELQLFDTKDSSLIFASKIKEEVAYCFTKPWKKALEDAEIEDFRFHDLRHSCASYLAQSGASLLEIADVLGHKQIEVTKRYSHLCIAHKTNLINRVMGGI
;
A
#
# COMPACT_ATOMS: atom_id res chain seq x y z
N PRO A 1 -5.66 -27.20 7.91
CA PRO A 1 -4.90 -26.33 8.80
C PRO A 1 -3.97 -25.50 7.96
N SER A 2 -4.29 -24.18 7.84
CA SER A 2 -3.38 -23.22 7.22
C SER A 2 -2.14 -23.11 8.09
N LEU A 3 -0.97 -23.31 7.52
CA LEU A 3 0.30 -23.05 8.18
C LEU A 3 0.28 -21.60 8.72
N PRO A 4 0.79 -21.34 9.94
CA PRO A 4 0.91 -19.98 10.42
C PRO A 4 1.75 -19.18 9.42
N GLU A 5 1.18 -18.11 8.87
CA GLU A 5 1.93 -17.15 8.08
C GLU A 5 3.10 -16.68 8.95
N ASN A 6 4.32 -17.01 8.54
CA ASN A 6 5.52 -16.50 9.18
C ASN A 6 5.59 -15.00 8.92
N ASN A 7 5.04 -14.23 9.86
CA ASN A 7 4.86 -12.78 9.75
C ASN A 7 6.11 -11.97 10.14
N GLU A 8 7.29 -12.60 10.17
CA GLU A 8 8.54 -11.93 10.55
C GLU A 8 9.19 -11.13 9.41
N ARG A 9 8.63 -11.23 8.19
CA ARG A 9 9.18 -10.51 7.03
C ARG A 9 9.01 -9.01 7.18
N THR A 10 10.14 -8.28 7.16
CA THR A 10 10.20 -6.81 7.25
C THR A 10 10.84 -6.16 6.01
N ARG A 11 10.96 -6.89 4.90
CA ARG A 11 11.48 -6.39 3.63
C ARG A 11 10.65 -5.20 3.15
N PHE A 12 11.30 -4.07 2.90
CA PHE A 12 10.68 -2.89 2.29
C PHE A 12 11.63 -2.26 1.27
N LEU A 13 11.09 -1.44 0.37
CA LEU A 13 11.85 -0.80 -0.69
C LEU A 13 12.74 0.34 -0.13
N SER A 14 13.98 0.39 -0.58
CA SER A 14 14.77 1.62 -0.49
C SER A 14 14.19 2.69 -1.43
N GLU A 15 14.59 3.95 -1.26
CA GLU A 15 14.16 5.02 -2.15
C GLU A 15 14.57 4.76 -3.61
N ALA A 16 15.79 4.27 -3.82
CA ALA A 16 16.28 3.95 -5.15
C ALA A 16 15.48 2.79 -5.81
N GLU A 17 15.21 1.72 -5.06
CA GLU A 17 14.38 0.61 -5.52
C GLU A 17 12.96 1.08 -5.86
N ARG A 18 12.36 1.92 -5.01
CA ARG A 18 11.03 2.47 -5.24
C ARG A 18 10.97 3.27 -6.55
N LYS A 19 11.95 4.15 -6.80
CA LYS A 19 12.03 4.93 -8.04
C LYS A 19 12.13 4.02 -9.27
N ARG A 20 12.97 2.98 -9.23
CA ARG A 20 13.09 2.02 -10.34
C ARG A 20 11.80 1.24 -10.56
N LEU A 21 11.17 0.76 -9.47
CA LEU A 21 9.90 0.04 -9.57
C LEU A 21 8.80 0.90 -10.19
N PHE A 22 8.67 2.15 -9.74
CA PHE A 22 7.67 3.07 -10.27
C PHE A 22 7.90 3.34 -11.77
N SER A 23 9.14 3.52 -12.19
CA SER A 23 9.49 3.67 -13.60
C SER A 23 9.08 2.44 -14.42
N SER A 24 9.41 1.23 -13.94
CA SER A 24 9.05 -0.02 -14.60
C SER A 24 7.53 -0.24 -14.65
N CYS A 25 6.81 0.12 -13.59
CA CYS A 25 5.35 0.05 -13.58
C CYS A 25 4.70 0.98 -14.62
N ARG A 26 5.27 2.17 -14.85
CA ARG A 26 4.79 3.12 -15.86
C ARG A 26 4.90 2.58 -17.29
N THR A 27 5.90 1.77 -17.58
CA THR A 27 6.14 1.19 -18.91
C THR A 27 5.53 -0.20 -19.08
N SER A 28 4.74 -0.66 -18.09
CA SER A 28 4.10 -1.97 -18.12
C SER A 28 3.09 -2.09 -19.27
N GLN A 29 2.98 -3.28 -19.87
CA GLN A 29 1.94 -3.60 -20.83
C GLN A 29 0.52 -3.54 -20.25
N TRP A 30 0.39 -3.69 -18.93
CA TRP A 30 -0.85 -3.42 -18.23
C TRP A 30 -0.81 -2.01 -17.64
N ASP A 31 -1.53 -1.12 -18.26
CA ASP A 31 -1.53 0.32 -17.99
C ASP A 31 -1.90 0.71 -16.55
N LYS A 32 -2.66 -0.14 -15.84
CA LYS A 32 -3.07 0.10 -14.45
C LYS A 32 -2.08 -0.42 -13.40
N LEU A 33 -0.95 -1.01 -13.80
CA LEU A 33 0.02 -1.55 -12.84
C LEU A 33 0.58 -0.46 -11.93
N TYR A 34 0.94 0.69 -12.49
CA TYR A 34 1.44 1.81 -11.70
C TYR A 34 0.41 2.30 -10.67
N LEU A 35 -0.85 2.47 -11.08
CA LEU A 35 -1.94 2.86 -10.17
C LEU A 35 -2.10 1.85 -9.02
N LEU A 36 -2.09 0.55 -9.33
CA LEU A 36 -2.23 -0.50 -8.31
C LEU A 36 -1.07 -0.47 -7.30
N VAL A 37 0.16 -0.34 -7.78
CA VAL A 37 1.36 -0.28 -6.94
C VAL A 37 1.38 1.01 -6.11
N LEU A 38 1.01 2.13 -6.70
CA LEU A 38 0.91 3.41 -6.00
C LEU A 38 -0.12 3.35 -4.87
N LEU A 39 -1.32 2.82 -5.12
CA LEU A 39 -2.34 2.58 -4.10
C LEU A 39 -1.82 1.67 -2.99
N ALA A 40 -1.17 0.56 -3.34
CA ALA A 40 -0.68 -0.40 -2.35
C ALA A 40 0.35 0.22 -1.40
N ILE A 41 1.31 0.99 -1.92
CA ILE A 41 2.39 1.55 -1.10
C ILE A 41 1.95 2.79 -0.31
N THR A 42 1.00 3.58 -0.83
CA THR A 42 0.55 4.81 -0.16
C THR A 42 -0.54 4.56 0.88
N THR A 43 -1.34 3.52 0.73
CA THR A 43 -2.43 3.19 1.66
C THR A 43 -2.12 2.03 2.59
N GLY A 44 -1.13 1.20 2.25
CA GLY A 44 -0.84 -0.05 2.96
C GLY A 44 -1.96 -1.09 2.84
N ALA A 45 -2.96 -0.90 1.98
CA ALA A 45 -4.07 -1.82 1.83
C ALA A 45 -3.62 -3.18 1.27
N ARG A 46 -4.37 -4.23 1.62
CA ARG A 46 -4.08 -5.58 1.12
C ARG A 46 -4.47 -5.72 -0.33
N LYS A 47 -3.77 -6.60 -1.07
CA LYS A 47 -4.08 -6.92 -2.47
C LYS A 47 -5.57 -7.15 -2.70
N GLY A 48 -6.20 -8.01 -1.90
CA GLY A 48 -7.62 -8.34 -2.07
C GLY A 48 -8.58 -7.19 -1.75
N GLU A 49 -8.15 -6.22 -0.96
CA GLU A 49 -8.92 -4.99 -0.71
C GLU A 49 -8.85 -4.08 -1.95
N LEU A 50 -7.66 -3.88 -2.51
CA LEU A 50 -7.44 -3.02 -3.68
C LEU A 50 -8.08 -3.57 -4.95
N THR A 51 -7.92 -4.87 -5.20
CA THR A 51 -8.47 -5.49 -6.43
C THR A 51 -9.99 -5.58 -6.46
N LYS A 52 -10.66 -5.37 -5.35
CA LYS A 52 -12.12 -5.31 -5.24
C LYS A 52 -12.69 -3.89 -5.28
N LEU A 53 -11.84 -2.87 -5.30
CA LEU A 53 -12.30 -1.48 -5.40
C LEU A 53 -13.06 -1.24 -6.70
N ARG A 54 -14.19 -0.55 -6.58
CA ARG A 54 -15.00 -0.07 -7.69
C ARG A 54 -14.88 1.45 -7.81
N TRP A 55 -15.21 1.98 -8.96
CA TRP A 55 -15.20 3.43 -9.16
C TRP A 55 -16.15 4.15 -8.20
N ASN A 56 -17.29 3.57 -7.86
CA ASN A 56 -18.22 4.12 -6.87
C ASN A 56 -17.68 4.13 -5.42
N ASP A 57 -16.61 3.40 -5.16
CA ASP A 57 -15.96 3.43 -3.84
C ASP A 57 -15.02 4.63 -3.67
N ILE A 58 -14.73 5.37 -4.75
CA ILE A 58 -13.82 6.52 -4.74
C ILE A 58 -14.62 7.82 -4.55
N ASP A 59 -14.30 8.53 -3.50
CA ASP A 59 -14.76 9.91 -3.27
C ASP A 59 -13.61 10.85 -3.67
N PHE A 60 -13.73 11.45 -4.85
CA PHE A 60 -12.71 12.37 -5.39
C PHE A 60 -12.65 13.69 -4.61
N ASP A 61 -13.78 14.16 -4.08
CA ASP A 61 -13.85 15.42 -3.32
C ASP A 61 -13.19 15.25 -1.95
N ARG A 62 -13.49 14.17 -1.24
CA ARG A 62 -12.89 13.83 0.05
C ARG A 62 -11.55 13.15 -0.06
N ARG A 63 -11.16 12.73 -1.27
CA ARG A 63 -9.92 11.97 -1.55
C ARG A 63 -9.82 10.72 -0.71
N THR A 64 -10.85 9.90 -0.77
CA THR A 64 -10.92 8.65 -0.02
C THR A 64 -11.42 7.50 -0.88
N ALA A 65 -11.05 6.26 -0.48
CA ALA A 65 -11.62 5.04 -1.03
C ALA A 65 -12.27 4.23 0.09
N TYR A 66 -13.49 3.77 -0.13
CA TYR A 66 -14.22 2.94 0.81
C TYR A 66 -13.99 1.45 0.53
N VAL A 67 -13.51 0.73 1.52
CA VAL A 67 -13.30 -0.72 1.45
C VAL A 67 -14.35 -1.41 2.30
N ALA A 68 -15.41 -1.93 1.66
CA ALA A 68 -16.55 -2.55 2.34
C ALA A 68 -16.17 -3.84 3.08
N THR A 69 -15.27 -4.65 2.51
CA THR A 69 -14.90 -5.95 3.06
C THR A 69 -13.40 -6.06 3.26
N THR A 70 -12.98 -6.16 4.51
CA THR A 70 -11.58 -6.42 4.88
C THR A 70 -11.40 -7.85 5.40
N LYS A 71 -10.17 -8.36 5.43
CA LYS A 71 -9.86 -9.66 6.06
C LYS A 71 -10.35 -9.73 7.52
N ASN A 72 -10.48 -8.59 8.16
CA ASN A 72 -10.90 -8.47 9.57
C ASN A 72 -12.42 -8.28 9.73
N GLY A 73 -13.18 -8.27 8.64
CA GLY A 73 -14.64 -8.18 8.64
C GLY A 73 -15.22 -6.80 8.90
N GLN A 74 -14.40 -5.76 9.09
CA GLN A 74 -14.86 -4.39 9.28
C GLN A 74 -14.53 -3.53 8.05
N PRO A 75 -15.44 -2.66 7.59
CA PRO A 75 -15.13 -1.71 6.54
C PRO A 75 -14.06 -0.72 7.00
N LYS A 76 -13.37 -0.13 6.05
CA LYS A 76 -12.41 0.95 6.32
C LYS A 76 -12.41 1.98 5.19
N VAL A 77 -11.99 3.18 5.53
CA VAL A 77 -11.75 4.27 4.60
C VAL A 77 -10.24 4.44 4.42
N LEU A 78 -9.78 4.47 3.17
CA LEU A 78 -8.39 4.70 2.81
C LEU A 78 -8.23 6.17 2.41
N PRO A 79 -7.38 6.96 3.09
CA PRO A 79 -6.97 8.27 2.60
C PRO A 79 -6.16 8.12 1.31
N LEU A 80 -6.43 8.95 0.31
CA LEU A 80 -5.76 8.93 -0.98
C LEU A 80 -4.89 10.19 -1.15
N THR A 81 -3.67 10.01 -1.61
CA THR A 81 -2.78 11.13 -1.91
C THR A 81 -3.19 11.82 -3.21
N ASP A 82 -2.76 13.06 -3.40
CA ASP A 82 -3.02 13.81 -4.65
C ASP A 82 -2.50 13.08 -5.89
N SER A 83 -1.36 12.37 -5.76
CA SER A 83 -0.81 11.57 -6.86
C SER A 83 -1.71 10.38 -7.22
N VAL A 84 -2.32 9.74 -6.23
CA VAL A 84 -3.30 8.67 -6.46
C VAL A 84 -4.55 9.21 -7.14
N ILE A 85 -5.08 10.35 -6.67
CA ILE A 85 -6.27 10.98 -7.27
C ILE A 85 -6.02 11.34 -8.74
N LYS A 86 -4.88 11.97 -9.04
CA LYS A 86 -4.50 12.29 -10.42
C LYS A 86 -4.40 11.03 -11.30
N GLU A 87 -3.84 9.97 -10.77
CA GLU A 87 -3.70 8.73 -11.51
C GLU A 87 -5.05 8.03 -11.73
N LEU A 88 -5.94 8.03 -10.73
CA LEU A 88 -7.30 7.52 -10.87
C LEU A 88 -8.09 8.26 -11.96
N GLN A 89 -7.96 9.59 -12.02
CA GLN A 89 -8.65 10.42 -13.02
C GLN A 89 -8.29 10.07 -14.46
N LEU A 90 -7.11 9.49 -14.71
CA LEU A 90 -6.73 9.05 -16.07
C LEU A 90 -7.55 7.87 -16.57
N PHE A 91 -8.16 7.10 -15.65
CA PHE A 91 -8.89 5.86 -15.95
C PHE A 91 -10.37 5.91 -15.58
N ASP A 92 -10.84 7.01 -15.01
CA ASP A 92 -12.22 7.13 -14.51
C ASP A 92 -13.23 6.94 -15.64
N THR A 93 -14.04 5.91 -15.52
CA THR A 93 -15.11 5.54 -16.47
C THR A 93 -16.47 6.07 -16.04
N LYS A 94 -16.58 6.65 -14.84
CA LYS A 94 -17.83 7.14 -14.22
C LYS A 94 -18.91 6.08 -14.10
N ASP A 95 -18.54 4.83 -13.99
CA ASP A 95 -19.43 3.68 -13.82
C ASP A 95 -19.17 2.97 -12.47
N SER A 96 -19.84 1.85 -12.23
CA SER A 96 -19.70 1.05 -11.01
C SER A 96 -18.78 -0.16 -11.16
N SER A 97 -18.02 -0.25 -12.26
CA SER A 97 -17.13 -1.37 -12.54
C SER A 97 -15.93 -1.42 -11.59
N LEU A 98 -15.25 -2.56 -11.55
CA LEU A 98 -13.98 -2.69 -10.83
C LEU A 98 -12.92 -1.78 -11.46
N ILE A 99 -12.17 -1.06 -10.64
CA ILE A 99 -11.05 -0.23 -11.09
C ILE A 99 -10.01 -1.09 -11.83
N PHE A 100 -9.74 -2.28 -11.29
CA PHE A 100 -8.75 -3.22 -11.80
C PHE A 100 -9.42 -4.42 -12.49
N ALA A 101 -10.46 -4.16 -13.28
CA ALA A 101 -11.19 -5.19 -14.00
C ALA A 101 -10.33 -5.93 -15.03
N SER A 102 -10.64 -7.20 -15.25
CA SER A 102 -10.15 -7.97 -16.39
C SER A 102 -10.78 -7.45 -17.69
N LYS A 103 -10.00 -7.39 -18.77
CA LYS A 103 -10.51 -7.02 -20.10
C LYS A 103 -11.56 -7.98 -20.67
N ILE A 104 -11.61 -9.22 -20.14
CA ILE A 104 -12.52 -10.27 -20.63
C ILE A 104 -13.77 -10.39 -19.76
N LYS A 105 -13.62 -10.15 -18.45
CA LYS A 105 -14.70 -10.29 -17.46
C LYS A 105 -14.65 -9.09 -16.51
N GLU A 106 -15.51 -8.12 -16.71
CA GLU A 106 -15.51 -6.85 -15.96
C GLU A 106 -15.73 -7.02 -14.46
N GLU A 107 -16.43 -8.08 -14.03
CA GLU A 107 -16.66 -8.41 -12.63
C GLU A 107 -15.51 -9.20 -11.97
N VAL A 108 -14.44 -9.49 -12.71
CA VAL A 108 -13.28 -10.21 -12.22
C VAL A 108 -12.04 -9.32 -12.29
N ALA A 109 -11.31 -9.27 -11.21
CA ALA A 109 -10.07 -8.51 -11.16
C ALA A 109 -9.02 -9.09 -12.14
N TYR A 110 -8.26 -8.19 -12.76
CA TYR A 110 -7.17 -8.56 -13.64
C TYR A 110 -6.08 -9.34 -12.91
N CYS A 111 -5.60 -10.43 -13.51
CA CYS A 111 -4.47 -11.19 -12.98
C CYS A 111 -3.15 -10.51 -13.36
N PHE A 112 -2.61 -9.71 -12.47
CA PHE A 112 -1.41 -8.91 -12.71
C PHE A 112 -0.08 -9.61 -12.35
N THR A 113 -0.09 -10.92 -12.12
CA THR A 113 1.12 -11.67 -11.72
C THR A 113 2.27 -11.53 -12.74
N LYS A 114 1.97 -11.63 -14.03
CA LYS A 114 2.98 -11.50 -15.09
C LYS A 114 3.53 -10.07 -15.18
N PRO A 115 2.70 -9.01 -15.32
CA PRO A 115 3.21 -7.63 -15.35
C PRO A 115 3.94 -7.25 -14.06
N TRP A 116 3.52 -7.74 -12.88
CA TRP A 116 4.23 -7.52 -11.63
C TRP A 116 5.64 -8.11 -11.63
N LYS A 117 5.78 -9.39 -12.00
CA LYS A 117 7.08 -10.04 -12.11
C LYS A 117 8.00 -9.31 -13.09
N LYS A 118 7.48 -8.97 -14.27
CA LYS A 118 8.23 -8.22 -15.27
C LYS A 118 8.71 -6.86 -14.74
N ALA A 119 7.85 -6.13 -14.02
CA ALA A 119 8.23 -4.85 -13.44
C ALA A 119 9.35 -4.98 -12.37
N LEU A 120 9.34 -6.03 -11.56
CA LEU A 120 10.43 -6.32 -10.60
C LEU A 120 11.74 -6.66 -11.31
N GLU A 121 11.69 -7.49 -12.38
CA GLU A 121 12.86 -7.83 -13.20
C GLU A 121 13.46 -6.58 -13.85
N ASP A 122 12.64 -5.74 -14.49
CA ASP A 122 13.08 -4.50 -15.13
C ASP A 122 13.62 -3.45 -14.14
N ALA A 123 13.13 -3.49 -12.90
CA ALA A 123 13.61 -2.65 -11.81
C ALA A 123 14.82 -3.21 -11.06
N GLU A 124 15.29 -4.43 -11.42
CA GLU A 124 16.38 -5.12 -10.74
C GLU A 124 16.11 -5.26 -9.22
N ILE A 125 14.89 -5.70 -8.87
CA ILE A 125 14.47 -5.87 -7.47
C ILE A 125 14.28 -7.37 -7.21
N GLU A 126 15.09 -7.89 -6.31
CA GLU A 126 15.05 -9.29 -5.87
C GLU A 126 14.31 -9.45 -4.54
N ASP A 127 13.82 -10.65 -4.29
CA ASP A 127 13.14 -11.04 -3.04
C ASP A 127 12.10 -10.03 -2.57
N PHE A 128 11.21 -9.60 -3.47
CA PHE A 128 10.16 -8.66 -3.17
C PHE A 128 8.80 -9.16 -3.63
N ARG A 129 7.85 -9.24 -2.71
CA ARG A 129 6.47 -9.68 -2.96
C ARG A 129 5.54 -8.48 -3.01
N PHE A 130 4.41 -8.60 -3.69
CA PHE A 130 3.41 -7.52 -3.72
C PHE A 130 2.96 -7.09 -2.31
N HIS A 131 2.85 -8.04 -1.37
CA HIS A 131 2.51 -7.73 0.02
C HIS A 131 3.58 -6.89 0.75
N ASP A 132 4.83 -6.91 0.29
CA ASP A 132 5.91 -6.11 0.87
C ASP A 132 5.74 -4.60 0.58
N LEU A 133 4.86 -4.22 -0.36
CA LEU A 133 4.44 -2.82 -0.53
C LEU A 133 3.74 -2.29 0.73
N ARG A 134 2.95 -3.13 1.40
CA ARG A 134 2.34 -2.81 2.69
C ARG A 134 3.39 -2.67 3.80
N HIS A 135 4.41 -3.53 3.81
CA HIS A 135 5.56 -3.39 4.72
C HIS A 135 6.35 -2.11 4.43
N SER A 136 6.49 -1.74 3.16
CA SER A 136 7.12 -0.47 2.77
C SER A 136 6.33 0.73 3.28
N CYS A 137 5.00 0.73 3.15
CA CYS A 137 4.13 1.76 3.72
C CYS A 137 4.36 1.91 5.23
N ALA A 138 4.27 0.81 5.98
CA ALA A 138 4.48 0.82 7.42
C ALA A 138 5.88 1.31 7.82
N SER A 139 6.91 0.88 7.09
CA SER A 139 8.30 1.25 7.34
C SER A 139 8.53 2.74 7.10
N TYR A 140 7.97 3.31 6.03
CA TYR A 140 8.06 4.74 5.74
C TYR A 140 7.34 5.58 6.81
N LEU A 141 6.16 5.17 7.24
CA LEU A 141 5.43 5.82 8.33
C LEU A 141 6.25 5.79 9.63
N ALA A 142 6.83 4.64 9.99
CA ALA A 142 7.67 4.49 11.16
C ALA A 142 8.91 5.39 11.11
N GLN A 143 9.60 5.44 9.98
CA GLN A 143 10.78 6.30 9.78
C GLN A 143 10.41 7.79 9.81
N SER A 144 9.21 8.15 9.39
CA SER A 144 8.69 9.53 9.42
C SER A 144 8.18 9.95 10.79
N GLY A 145 8.20 9.06 11.77
CA GLY A 145 7.84 9.37 13.16
C GLY A 145 6.40 9.02 13.55
N ALA A 146 5.66 8.30 12.72
CA ALA A 146 4.36 7.80 13.12
C ALA A 146 4.47 6.85 14.32
N SER A 147 3.54 6.94 15.25
CA SER A 147 3.42 6.02 16.36
C SER A 147 2.97 4.63 15.89
N LEU A 148 3.24 3.60 16.70
CA LEU A 148 2.77 2.24 16.38
C LEU A 148 1.23 2.16 16.32
N LEU A 149 0.52 2.99 17.08
CA LEU A 149 -0.94 3.08 17.02
C LEU A 149 -1.40 3.66 15.69
N GLU A 150 -0.80 4.74 15.23
CA GLU A 150 -1.12 5.34 13.92
C GLU A 150 -0.83 4.36 12.77
N ILE A 151 0.31 3.66 12.83
CA ILE A 151 0.65 2.63 11.83
C ILE A 151 -0.39 1.49 11.86
N ALA A 152 -0.75 1.02 13.06
CA ALA A 152 -1.75 -0.03 13.22
C ALA A 152 -3.11 0.39 12.65
N ASP A 153 -3.52 1.64 12.88
CA ASP A 153 -4.77 2.20 12.35
C ASP A 153 -4.75 2.26 10.82
N VAL A 154 -3.74 2.86 10.23
CA VAL A 154 -3.56 2.93 8.76
C VAL A 154 -3.60 1.54 8.12
N LEU A 155 -2.91 0.56 8.71
CA LEU A 155 -2.87 -0.80 8.20
C LEU A 155 -4.15 -1.60 8.54
N GLY A 156 -4.97 -1.15 9.48
CA GLY A 156 -6.13 -1.90 9.96
C GLY A 156 -5.72 -3.16 10.74
N HIS A 157 -4.70 -3.06 11.59
CA HIS A 157 -4.34 -4.12 12.52
C HIS A 157 -5.24 -4.08 13.74
N LYS A 158 -5.90 -5.20 14.07
CA LYS A 158 -6.70 -5.31 15.31
C LYS A 158 -5.84 -5.39 16.57
N GLN A 159 -4.63 -5.93 16.45
CA GLN A 159 -3.69 -6.11 17.55
C GLN A 159 -2.42 -5.34 17.24
N ILE A 160 -1.98 -4.52 18.19
CA ILE A 160 -0.78 -3.70 18.05
C ILE A 160 0.51 -4.54 17.98
N GLU A 161 0.48 -5.75 18.53
CA GLU A 161 1.59 -6.70 18.47
C GLU A 161 2.08 -6.94 17.06
N VAL A 162 1.16 -7.00 16.08
CA VAL A 162 1.49 -7.17 14.67
C VAL A 162 2.30 -5.97 14.14
N THR A 163 2.11 -4.79 14.73
CA THR A 163 2.79 -3.55 14.34
C THR A 163 4.15 -3.39 15.04
N LYS A 164 4.38 -4.06 16.16
CA LYS A 164 5.63 -3.95 16.95
C LYS A 164 6.89 -4.29 16.15
N ARG A 165 6.78 -5.08 15.07
CA ARG A 165 7.90 -5.37 14.15
C ARG A 165 8.54 -4.13 13.53
N TYR A 166 7.82 -3.01 13.49
CA TYR A 166 8.32 -1.74 12.96
C TYR A 166 8.91 -0.82 14.03
N SER A 167 8.88 -1.22 15.32
CA SER A 167 9.31 -0.37 16.45
C SER A 167 10.76 0.05 16.36
N HIS A 168 11.64 -0.80 15.81
CA HIS A 168 13.07 -0.48 15.64
C HIS A 168 13.30 0.69 14.67
N LEU A 169 12.39 0.94 13.73
CA LEU A 169 12.47 2.06 12.79
C LEU A 169 12.04 3.40 13.42
N CYS A 170 11.39 3.36 14.58
CA CYS A 170 10.95 4.56 15.30
C CYS A 170 12.02 5.11 16.27
N ILE A 171 13.18 4.46 16.44
CA ILE A 171 14.19 4.83 17.46
C ILE A 171 14.75 6.22 17.21
N ALA A 172 15.15 6.54 15.98
CA ALA A 172 15.69 7.85 15.63
C ALA A 172 14.70 8.98 15.94
N HIS A 173 13.42 8.76 15.63
CA HIS A 173 12.36 9.71 15.96
C HIS A 173 12.19 9.89 17.48
N LYS A 174 12.22 8.80 18.25
CA LYS A 174 12.15 8.86 19.72
C LYS A 174 13.30 9.63 20.31
N THR A 175 14.52 9.41 19.81
CA THR A 175 15.72 10.15 20.24
C THR A 175 15.56 11.65 19.95
N ASN A 176 15.12 12.00 18.75
CA ASN A 176 14.88 13.40 18.38
C ASN A 176 13.78 14.04 19.22
N LEU A 177 12.69 13.31 19.51
CA LEU A 177 11.61 13.78 20.37
C LEU A 177 12.12 14.09 21.78
N ILE A 178 12.87 13.16 22.39
CA ILE A 178 13.44 13.35 23.72
C ILE A 178 14.39 14.55 23.73
N ASN A 179 15.29 14.66 22.77
CA ASN A 179 16.21 15.80 22.69
C ASN A 179 15.47 17.12 22.52
N ARG A 180 14.43 17.16 21.70
CA ARG A 180 13.63 18.38 21.48
C ARG A 180 12.87 18.82 22.73
N VAL A 181 12.31 17.86 23.48
CA VAL A 181 11.44 18.17 24.62
C VAL A 181 12.24 18.29 25.93
N MET A 182 13.24 17.44 26.12
CA MET A 182 13.98 17.31 27.38
C MET A 182 15.43 17.84 27.31
N GLY A 183 15.91 18.19 26.13
CA GLY A 183 17.32 18.55 25.90
C GLY A 183 17.75 19.86 26.58
N GLY A 184 16.82 20.63 27.15
CA GLY A 184 17.09 21.84 27.95
C GLY A 184 17.05 21.63 29.45
N ILE A 185 16.79 20.39 29.91
CA ILE A 185 16.75 20.02 31.33
C ILE A 185 18.09 19.44 31.75
#